data_71aeaecaeb761586bcc7932bac0a5d7c
#
_entry.id   71aeaecaeb761586bcc7932bac0a5d7c
#
_cell.length_a   1.000
_cell.length_b   1.000
_cell.length_c   1.000
_cell.angle_alpha   90.00
_cell.angle_beta   90.00
_cell.angle_gamma   90.00
#
_symmetry.space_group_name_H-M   'P 1'
#
loop_
_entity.id
_entity.type
_entity.pdbx_description
1 polymer ?
#
loop_
_entity_poly.entity_id
_entity_poly.type
_entity_poly.pdbx_seq_one_letter_code
_entity_poly.pdbx_strand_id
1 'polypeptide(L)'
;RALSSAASDVYKRQRENIRFLTRLIKFRDEHPVISCPKPFKFSDYKAVGYPDLSYHCKNAWIGECDATKLCVGVMYCGDYNEVNKDYVYVAYNFYSSREKLALPKLKKGMKWYAVCDSTLKEPFYDTPVLCENQQYADVSPQSVYILIGR
;
A
#
# COMPACT_ATOMS: atom_id res chain seq x y z
N ARG A 1 13.92 -30.94 -24.36
CA ARG A 1 12.62 -30.69 -23.67
C ARG A 1 12.77 -29.81 -22.42
N ALA A 2 13.86 -29.92 -21.63
CA ALA A 2 14.07 -29.08 -20.41
C ALA A 2 14.29 -27.60 -20.71
N LEU A 3 14.99 -27.25 -21.80
CA LEU A 3 15.22 -25.85 -22.21
C LEU A 3 13.92 -25.14 -22.66
N SER A 4 12.99 -25.88 -23.25
CA SER A 4 11.69 -25.38 -23.69
C SER A 4 10.76 -25.05 -22.50
N SER A 5 10.81 -25.85 -21.43
CA SER A 5 10.03 -25.58 -20.21
C SER A 5 10.57 -24.37 -19.44
N ALA A 6 11.88 -24.22 -19.30
CA ALA A 6 12.51 -23.07 -18.65
C ALA A 6 12.20 -21.76 -19.39
N ALA A 7 12.28 -21.76 -20.72
CA ALA A 7 11.88 -20.59 -21.53
C ALA A 7 10.40 -20.25 -21.34
N SER A 8 9.51 -21.23 -21.31
CA SER A 8 8.08 -21.03 -21.06
C SER A 8 7.81 -20.43 -19.67
N ASP A 9 8.53 -20.89 -18.64
CA ASP A 9 8.40 -20.37 -17.27
C ASP A 9 8.89 -18.91 -17.14
N VAL A 10 9.99 -18.57 -17.85
CA VAL A 10 10.48 -17.17 -17.91
C VAL A 10 9.44 -16.26 -18.58
N TYR A 11 8.89 -16.68 -19.73
CA TYR A 11 7.84 -15.92 -20.42
C TYR A 11 6.59 -15.72 -19.55
N LYS A 12 6.19 -16.73 -18.82
CA LYS A 12 5.05 -16.66 -17.91
C LYS A 12 5.28 -15.63 -16.81
N ARG A 13 6.43 -15.70 -16.12
CA ARG A 13 6.81 -14.72 -15.09
C ARG A 13 6.89 -13.30 -15.63
N GLN A 14 7.44 -13.12 -16.84
CA GLN A 14 7.48 -11.80 -17.48
C GLN A 14 6.08 -11.23 -17.71
N ARG A 15 5.13 -12.04 -18.20
CA ARG A 15 3.74 -11.62 -18.38
C ARG A 15 3.06 -11.26 -17.06
N GLU A 16 3.27 -12.04 -16.02
CA GLU A 16 2.74 -11.77 -14.68
C GLU A 16 3.29 -10.45 -14.13
N ASN A 17 4.59 -10.20 -14.28
CA ASN A 17 5.23 -8.94 -13.88
C ASN A 17 4.70 -7.74 -14.67
N ILE A 18 4.56 -7.86 -15.99
CA ILE A 18 4.01 -6.79 -16.84
C ILE A 18 2.57 -6.47 -16.41
N ARG A 19 1.77 -7.49 -16.17
CA ARG A 19 0.39 -7.34 -15.71
C ARG A 19 0.31 -6.62 -14.36
N PHE A 20 1.16 -7.02 -13.42
CA PHE A 20 1.25 -6.38 -12.11
C PHE A 20 1.67 -4.91 -12.22
N LEU A 21 2.72 -4.60 -12.99
CA LEU A 21 3.17 -3.22 -13.23
C LEU A 21 2.08 -2.37 -13.90
N THR A 22 1.37 -2.91 -14.88
CA THR A 22 0.26 -2.21 -15.54
C THR A 22 -0.84 -1.85 -14.54
N ARG A 23 -1.18 -2.77 -13.62
CA ARG A 23 -2.18 -2.52 -12.56
C ARG A 23 -1.68 -1.48 -11.55
N LEU A 24 -0.39 -1.49 -11.18
CA LEU A 24 0.22 -0.47 -10.32
C LEU A 24 0.18 0.93 -10.95
N ILE A 25 0.52 1.03 -12.24
CA ILE A 25 0.46 2.31 -12.97
C ILE A 25 -0.98 2.83 -12.97
N LYS A 26 -1.94 1.97 -13.33
CA LYS A 26 -3.36 2.32 -13.32
C LYS A 26 -3.81 2.77 -11.91
N PHE A 27 -3.46 2.03 -10.87
CA PHE A 27 -3.77 2.38 -9.48
C PHE A 27 -3.20 3.75 -9.11
N ARG A 28 -1.96 4.05 -9.50
CA ARG A 28 -1.32 5.34 -9.28
C ARG A 28 -2.05 6.48 -10.01
N ASP A 29 -2.52 6.24 -11.22
CA ASP A 29 -3.29 7.24 -12.00
C ASP A 29 -4.67 7.49 -11.39
N GLU A 30 -5.32 6.45 -10.85
CA GLU A 30 -6.60 6.54 -10.15
C GLU A 30 -6.47 7.21 -8.77
N HIS A 31 -5.27 7.20 -8.17
CA HIS A 31 -4.98 7.78 -6.85
C HIS A 31 -3.85 8.82 -6.92
N PRO A 32 -4.10 10.01 -7.49
CA PRO A 32 -3.05 11.01 -7.70
C PRO A 32 -2.37 11.50 -6.41
N VAL A 33 -2.95 11.22 -5.25
CA VAL A 33 -2.32 11.52 -3.96
C VAL A 33 -0.95 10.85 -3.79
N ILE A 34 -0.71 9.71 -4.45
CA ILE A 34 0.58 8.99 -4.41
C ILE A 34 1.64 9.69 -5.28
N SER A 35 1.22 10.37 -6.33
CA SER A 35 2.08 10.98 -7.36
C SER A 35 2.00 12.50 -7.37
N CYS A 36 1.89 13.11 -6.19
CA CYS A 36 1.83 14.55 -6.06
C CYS A 36 3.09 15.22 -6.68
N PRO A 37 2.93 16.21 -7.60
CA PRO A 37 4.05 16.88 -8.22
C PRO A 37 4.84 17.78 -7.27
N LYS A 38 4.28 18.08 -6.10
CA LYS A 38 4.93 18.88 -5.04
C LYS A 38 5.47 17.96 -3.95
N PRO A 39 6.62 18.28 -3.34
CA PRO A 39 7.14 17.53 -2.20
C PRO A 39 6.13 17.47 -1.05
N PHE A 40 6.05 16.32 -0.38
CA PHE A 40 5.25 16.18 0.84
C PHE A 40 5.86 17.00 1.97
N LYS A 41 5.00 17.59 2.79
CA LYS A 41 5.39 18.46 3.92
C LYS A 41 5.41 17.73 5.26
N PHE A 42 4.87 16.52 5.31
CA PHE A 42 4.73 15.70 6.52
C PHE A 42 3.99 16.45 7.65
N SER A 43 3.05 17.30 7.29
CA SER A 43 2.33 18.16 8.22
C SER A 43 0.89 18.38 7.78
N ASP A 44 0.02 18.66 8.75
CA ASP A 44 -1.38 19.03 8.49
C ASP A 44 -1.52 20.51 8.17
N TYR A 45 -1.05 20.94 7.00
CA TYR A 45 -1.10 22.35 6.58
C TYR A 45 -2.47 22.79 6.02
N LYS A 46 -3.42 21.86 5.86
CA LYS A 46 -4.80 22.15 5.47
C LYS A 46 -5.78 22.07 6.66
N ALA A 47 -5.31 21.76 7.86
CA ALA A 47 -6.13 21.54 9.07
C ALA A 47 -7.24 20.49 8.85
N VAL A 48 -6.92 19.40 8.16
CA VAL A 48 -7.86 18.30 7.87
C VAL A 48 -7.83 17.20 8.94
N GLY A 49 -6.91 17.30 9.91
CA GLY A 49 -6.70 16.36 11.01
C GLY A 49 -5.62 15.30 10.74
N TYR A 50 -5.01 15.30 9.56
CA TYR A 50 -3.97 14.36 9.14
C TYR A 50 -2.89 15.07 8.33
N PRO A 51 -1.59 14.68 8.46
CA PRO A 51 -0.56 15.14 7.55
C PRO A 51 -0.80 14.61 6.14
N ASP A 52 -0.24 15.27 5.15
CA ASP A 52 -0.31 14.88 3.74
C ASP A 52 0.33 13.50 3.49
N LEU A 53 1.41 13.19 4.22
CA LEU A 53 2.05 11.88 4.26
C LEU A 53 2.50 11.56 5.68
N SER A 54 2.36 10.31 6.11
CA SER A 54 2.81 9.85 7.41
C SER A 54 3.34 8.42 7.38
N TYR A 55 4.25 8.12 8.31
CA TYR A 55 4.83 6.80 8.51
C TYR A 55 4.27 6.12 9.75
N HIS A 56 4.10 4.80 9.66
CA HIS A 56 3.53 3.98 10.71
C HIS A 56 4.32 2.67 10.82
N CYS A 57 4.54 2.21 12.04
CA CYS A 57 5.16 0.92 12.30
C CYS A 57 4.22 0.08 13.18
N LYS A 58 4.69 -0.45 14.32
CA LYS A 58 3.83 -1.16 15.28
C LYS A 58 2.76 -0.26 15.90
N ASN A 59 3.07 1.03 16.00
CA ASN A 59 2.15 2.05 16.49
C ASN A 59 1.82 3.03 15.35
N ALA A 60 0.56 3.43 15.26
CA ALA A 60 0.14 4.45 14.33
C ALA A 60 0.82 5.80 14.66
N TRP A 61 1.16 6.57 13.62
CA TRP A 61 1.81 7.91 13.73
C TRP A 61 3.27 7.89 14.24
N ILE A 62 3.83 6.72 14.45
CA ILE A 62 5.22 6.54 14.86
C ILE A 62 5.94 5.78 13.76
N GLY A 63 6.72 6.52 12.96
CA GLY A 63 7.65 5.96 11.98
C GLY A 63 8.98 5.68 12.65
N GLU A 64 9.22 4.44 13.08
CA GLU A 64 10.52 4.01 13.56
C GLU A 64 11.43 3.76 12.36
N CYS A 65 12.12 4.81 11.89
CA CYS A 65 13.01 4.73 10.73
C CYS A 65 14.47 4.54 11.20
N ASP A 66 14.79 3.43 11.82
CA ASP A 66 16.17 3.03 12.05
C ASP A 66 16.58 1.90 11.10
N ALA A 67 17.90 1.71 10.93
CA ALA A 67 18.47 0.72 10.01
C ALA A 67 18.11 -0.74 10.34
N THR A 68 17.52 -0.99 11.50
CA THR A 68 17.11 -2.34 11.95
C THR A 68 15.66 -2.65 11.62
N LYS A 69 14.86 -1.66 11.23
CA LYS A 69 13.44 -1.83 10.91
C LYS A 69 13.24 -2.10 9.43
N LEU A 70 12.77 -3.29 9.14
CA LEU A 70 12.52 -3.78 7.78
C LEU A 70 11.03 -3.80 7.43
N CYS A 71 10.20 -3.07 8.17
CA CYS A 71 8.78 -2.91 7.83
C CYS A 71 8.31 -1.48 8.11
N VAL A 72 7.47 -0.97 7.22
CA VAL A 72 6.91 0.38 7.33
C VAL A 72 5.57 0.46 6.61
N GLY A 73 4.62 1.17 7.21
CA GLY A 73 3.40 1.61 6.57
C GLY A 73 3.50 3.09 6.21
N VAL A 74 3.11 3.44 5.00
CA VAL A 74 3.08 4.81 4.49
C VAL A 74 1.65 5.17 4.16
N MET A 75 1.10 6.19 4.83
CA MET A 75 -0.23 6.72 4.54
C MET A 75 -0.13 8.01 3.76
N TYR A 76 -0.86 8.07 2.66
CA TYR A 76 -1.12 9.27 1.87
C TYR A 76 -2.55 9.74 2.15
N CYS A 77 -2.70 10.97 2.61
CA CYS A 77 -4.01 11.52 2.98
C CYS A 77 -4.76 12.05 1.77
N GLY A 78 -5.91 11.44 1.44
CA GLY A 78 -6.73 11.81 0.29
C GLY A 78 -7.31 13.22 0.33
N ASP A 79 -7.40 13.85 1.51
CA ASP A 79 -7.90 15.23 1.64
C ASP A 79 -6.99 16.28 0.97
N TYR A 80 -5.76 15.92 0.67
CA TYR A 80 -4.82 16.77 -0.07
C TYR A 80 -4.99 16.69 -1.59
N ASN A 81 -5.86 15.78 -2.07
CA ASN A 81 -6.20 15.64 -3.48
C ASN A 81 -7.66 16.05 -3.73
N GLU A 82 -7.94 16.68 -4.89
CA GLU A 82 -9.29 17.13 -5.23
C GLU A 82 -10.02 16.14 -6.14
N VAL A 83 -9.28 15.31 -6.85
CA VAL A 83 -9.84 14.36 -7.84
C VAL A 83 -10.33 13.08 -7.16
N ASN A 84 -9.51 12.51 -6.29
CA ASN A 84 -9.83 11.28 -5.55
C ASN A 84 -9.51 11.50 -4.08
N LYS A 85 -10.49 11.29 -3.21
CA LYS A 85 -10.39 11.49 -1.76
C LYS A 85 -10.00 10.23 -0.99
N ASP A 86 -9.77 9.10 -1.67
CA ASP A 86 -9.32 7.89 -1.02
C ASP A 86 -7.96 8.12 -0.33
N TYR A 87 -7.88 7.72 0.92
CA TYR A 87 -6.61 7.62 1.61
C TYR A 87 -5.91 6.35 1.11
N VAL A 88 -4.64 6.42 0.86
CA VAL A 88 -3.86 5.26 0.41
C VAL A 88 -2.86 4.89 1.49
N TYR A 89 -2.85 3.61 1.88
CA TYR A 89 -1.89 3.06 2.81
C TYR A 89 -1.11 1.95 2.12
N VAL A 90 0.21 2.09 2.07
CA VAL A 90 1.11 1.09 1.50
C VAL A 90 1.94 0.52 2.62
N ALA A 91 1.75 -0.76 2.91
CA ALA A 91 2.51 -1.51 3.90
C ALA A 91 3.63 -2.29 3.22
N TYR A 92 4.86 -2.07 3.65
CA TYR A 92 6.06 -2.79 3.20
C TYR A 92 6.55 -3.68 4.32
N ASN A 93 6.77 -4.96 4.03
CA ASN A 93 7.40 -5.90 4.94
C ASN A 93 8.58 -6.59 4.24
N PHE A 94 9.79 -6.29 4.63
CA PHE A 94 11.03 -6.91 4.13
C PHE A 94 11.57 -7.98 5.07
N TYR A 95 10.92 -8.24 6.22
CA TYR A 95 11.25 -9.36 7.08
C TYR A 95 10.86 -10.70 6.43
N SER A 96 11.50 -11.77 6.88
CA SER A 96 11.10 -13.15 6.57
C SER A 96 9.94 -13.66 7.43
N SER A 97 9.45 -12.85 8.36
CA SER A 97 8.29 -13.12 9.22
C SER A 97 7.10 -12.25 8.83
N ARG A 98 5.91 -12.68 9.21
CA ARG A 98 4.69 -11.90 9.10
C ARG A 98 4.71 -10.78 10.15
N GLU A 99 4.34 -9.57 9.75
CA GLU A 99 4.39 -8.39 10.61
C GLU A 99 3.04 -7.67 10.65
N LYS A 100 2.72 -7.10 11.81
CA LYS A 100 1.54 -6.25 12.00
C LYS A 100 1.95 -4.79 12.00
N LEU A 101 1.43 -4.06 11.02
CA LEU A 101 1.61 -2.61 10.91
C LEU A 101 0.33 -1.89 11.31
N ALA A 102 0.44 -0.93 12.22
CA ALA A 102 -0.71 -0.19 12.72
C ALA A 102 -1.37 0.64 11.61
N LEU A 103 -2.68 0.56 11.52
CA LEU A 103 -3.48 1.40 10.64
C LEU A 103 -3.94 2.65 11.39
N PRO A 104 -3.74 3.84 10.85
CA PRO A 104 -4.31 5.05 11.40
C PRO A 104 -5.83 4.96 11.43
N LYS A 105 -6.42 5.47 12.52
CA LYS A 105 -7.86 5.62 12.59
C LYS A 105 -8.31 6.62 11.53
N LEU A 106 -9.23 6.22 10.67
CA LEU A 106 -9.82 7.08 9.65
C LEU A 106 -10.92 7.99 10.23
N LYS A 107 -11.37 8.96 9.43
CA LYS A 107 -12.51 9.81 9.75
C LYS A 107 -13.79 8.97 9.96
N LYS A 108 -14.73 9.55 10.67
CA LYS A 108 -16.02 8.88 10.94
C LYS A 108 -16.70 8.46 9.63
N GLY A 109 -17.09 7.21 9.56
CA GLY A 109 -17.74 6.62 8.40
C GLY A 109 -16.80 5.98 7.37
N MET A 110 -15.51 6.27 7.40
CA MET A 110 -14.51 5.65 6.54
C MET A 110 -13.98 4.34 7.13
N LYS A 111 -13.60 3.43 6.25
CA LYS A 111 -12.99 2.13 6.59
C LYS A 111 -11.83 1.81 5.64
N TRP A 112 -10.94 0.95 6.10
CA TRP A 112 -9.86 0.41 5.29
C TRP A 112 -10.33 -0.77 4.45
N TYR A 113 -9.95 -0.77 3.18
CA TYR A 113 -10.21 -1.82 2.21
C TYR A 113 -8.89 -2.26 1.56
N ALA A 114 -8.69 -3.56 1.45
CA ALA A 114 -7.55 -4.13 0.72
C ALA A 114 -7.79 -4.02 -0.80
N VAL A 115 -6.76 -3.60 -1.52
CA VAL A 115 -6.77 -3.50 -2.99
C VAL A 115 -5.66 -4.31 -3.64
N CYS A 116 -4.55 -4.56 -2.93
CA CYS A 116 -3.44 -5.33 -3.46
C CYS A 116 -2.72 -6.09 -2.35
N ASP A 117 -2.44 -7.37 -2.60
CA ASP A 117 -1.54 -8.22 -1.80
C ASP A 117 -0.54 -8.88 -2.77
N SER A 118 0.72 -8.47 -2.68
CA SER A 118 1.76 -8.95 -3.61
C SER A 118 2.10 -10.44 -3.47
N THR A 119 1.59 -11.12 -2.44
CA THR A 119 1.79 -12.58 -2.25
C THR A 119 0.81 -13.42 -3.06
N LEU A 120 -0.27 -12.83 -3.56
CA LEU A 120 -1.26 -13.52 -4.34
C LEU A 120 -0.81 -13.70 -5.78
N LYS A 121 -1.28 -14.77 -6.43
CA LYS A 121 -1.02 -15.00 -7.85
C LYS A 121 -1.56 -13.88 -8.73
N GLU A 122 -2.73 -13.34 -8.40
CA GLU A 122 -3.29 -12.11 -8.94
C GLU A 122 -3.28 -11.08 -7.81
N PRO A 123 -2.23 -10.23 -7.73
CA PRO A 123 -2.01 -9.37 -6.56
C PRO A 123 -3.09 -8.32 -6.30
N PHE A 124 -3.74 -7.83 -7.36
CA PHE A 124 -4.83 -6.86 -7.23
C PHE A 124 -6.19 -7.55 -7.16
N TYR A 125 -6.98 -7.18 -6.17
CA TYR A 125 -8.38 -7.57 -6.09
C TYR A 125 -9.20 -6.88 -7.21
N ASP A 126 -10.21 -7.56 -7.74
CA ASP A 126 -11.11 -6.96 -8.74
C ASP A 126 -11.96 -5.85 -8.16
N THR A 127 -12.34 -5.99 -6.89
CA THR A 127 -13.01 -4.97 -6.09
C THR A 127 -12.33 -4.86 -4.72
N PRO A 128 -12.24 -3.64 -4.15
CA PRO A 128 -11.68 -3.46 -2.81
C PRO A 128 -12.39 -4.30 -1.76
N VAL A 129 -11.65 -5.05 -0.96
CA VAL A 129 -12.16 -5.96 0.07
C VAL A 129 -12.08 -5.29 1.43
N LEU A 130 -13.20 -5.22 2.16
CA LEU A 130 -13.23 -4.65 3.50
C LEU A 130 -12.25 -5.40 4.41
N CYS A 131 -11.33 -4.68 5.04
CA CYS A 131 -10.42 -5.27 6.02
C CYS A 131 -11.20 -5.69 7.27
N GLU A 132 -11.05 -6.94 7.69
CA GLU A 132 -11.65 -7.43 8.94
C GLU A 132 -11.13 -6.65 10.15
N ASN A 133 -9.83 -6.38 10.17
CA ASN A 133 -9.19 -5.57 11.20
C ASN A 133 -8.96 -4.15 10.67
N GLN A 134 -9.44 -3.16 11.42
CA GLN A 134 -9.31 -1.74 11.10
C GLN A 134 -8.21 -1.04 11.91
N GLN A 135 -7.48 -1.77 12.75
CA GLN A 135 -6.45 -1.22 13.62
C GLN A 135 -5.04 -1.59 13.17
N TYR A 136 -4.89 -2.68 12.44
CA TYR A 136 -3.60 -3.11 11.88
C TYR A 136 -3.78 -3.87 10.57
N ALA A 137 -2.79 -3.76 9.71
CA ALA A 137 -2.58 -4.59 8.54
C ALA A 137 -1.67 -5.76 8.91
N ASP A 138 -2.09 -6.97 8.58
CA ASP A 138 -1.30 -8.19 8.75
C ASP A 138 -0.57 -8.48 7.44
N VAL A 139 0.73 -8.16 7.41
CA VAL A 139 1.52 -8.14 6.17
C VAL A 139 2.42 -9.38 6.09
N SER A 140 2.26 -10.14 5.04
CA SER A 140 3.04 -11.36 4.77
C SER A 140 4.54 -11.08 4.66
N PRO A 141 5.41 -12.09 4.86
CA PRO A 141 6.85 -11.93 4.68
C PRO A 141 7.20 -11.44 3.29
N GLN A 142 8.20 -10.55 3.18
CA GLN A 142 8.77 -10.07 1.92
C GLN A 142 7.70 -9.63 0.90
N SER A 143 6.74 -8.82 1.38
CA SER A 143 5.58 -8.43 0.58
C SER A 143 5.21 -6.96 0.73
N VAL A 144 4.35 -6.52 -0.20
CA VAL A 144 3.68 -5.23 -0.19
C VAL A 144 2.18 -5.46 -0.11
N TYR A 145 1.51 -4.71 0.77
CA TYR A 145 0.07 -4.75 0.95
C TYR A 145 -0.50 -3.33 0.83
N ILE A 146 -1.43 -3.12 -0.10
CA ILE A 146 -1.98 -1.80 -0.39
C ILE A 146 -3.44 -1.76 0.03
N LEU A 147 -3.78 -0.73 0.79
CA LEU A 147 -5.12 -0.46 1.28
C LEU A 147 -5.59 0.91 0.81
N ILE A 148 -6.90 1.06 0.69
CA ILE A 148 -7.55 2.36 0.54
C ILE A 148 -8.51 2.62 1.70
N GLY A 149 -8.54 3.87 2.16
CA GLY A 149 -9.47 4.36 3.18
C GLY A 149 -10.55 5.23 2.55
N ARG A 150 -11.80 4.82 2.63
CA ARG A 150 -12.95 5.56 2.09
C ARG A 150 -14.23 5.29 2.85
#